data_c5cdff842ac30fed89ab035caac2db13
#
_entry.id   c5cdff842ac30fed89ab035caac2db13
#
_cell.length_a   1.000
_cell.length_b   1.000
_cell.length_c   1.000
_cell.angle_alpha   90.00
_cell.angle_beta   90.00
_cell.angle_gamma   90.00
#
_symmetry.space_group_name_H-M   'P 1'
#
loop_
_entity.id
_entity.type
_entity.pdbx_description
1 polymer ?
#
loop_
_entity_poly.entity_id
_entity_poly.type
_entity_poly.pdbx_seq_one_letter_code
_entity_poly.pdbx_strand_id
1 'polypeptide(L)'
;YENNSVVATSASYGSLLTSLKLKKFYKIIGYYLKLFNYKKKFNPFPNPHIRTTGFLIKASDYLSYMSDKTIKSKEDAWCIESGKKSLTNFLKNHGFKIFVVNSNGDKFAEDKWKLSETFNYSNQEKSIISDKHIRKYLELNNNERKKFTFNTWGVY
;
A
#
# COMPACT_ATOMS: atom_id res chain seq x y z
N TYR A 1 -9.17 -22.51 -4.87
CA TYR A 1 -9.48 -21.09 -4.65
C TYR A 1 -10.70 -21.02 -3.75
N GLU A 2 -10.56 -20.51 -2.52
CA GLU A 2 -11.73 -20.10 -1.75
C GLU A 2 -12.46 -19.04 -2.57
N ASN A 3 -13.73 -19.26 -2.89
CA ASN A 3 -14.57 -18.25 -3.52
C ASN A 3 -14.48 -16.97 -2.66
N ASN A 4 -14.17 -15.82 -3.25
CA ASN A 4 -13.96 -14.51 -2.63
C ASN A 4 -12.61 -14.33 -1.88
N SER A 5 -11.51 -14.80 -2.44
CA SER A 5 -10.17 -14.44 -1.95
C SER A 5 -9.34 -13.75 -3.02
N VAL A 6 -8.50 -12.83 -2.57
CA VAL A 6 -7.52 -12.10 -3.39
C VAL A 6 -6.13 -12.29 -2.78
N VAL A 7 -5.14 -12.46 -3.64
CA VAL A 7 -3.75 -12.65 -3.25
C VAL A 7 -2.91 -11.53 -3.83
N ALA A 8 -2.08 -10.90 -3.01
CA ALA A 8 -1.13 -9.87 -3.43
C ALA A 8 0.30 -10.28 -3.10
N THR A 9 1.25 -9.75 -3.84
CA THR A 9 2.68 -10.02 -3.63
C THR A 9 3.29 -9.14 -2.56
N SER A 10 2.61 -8.05 -2.17
CA SER A 10 3.05 -7.16 -1.10
C SER A 10 1.92 -6.25 -0.64
N ALA A 11 2.06 -5.72 0.59
CA ALA A 11 1.13 -4.79 1.20
C ALA A 11 1.85 -3.72 2.02
N SER A 12 1.09 -2.75 2.55
CA SER A 12 1.60 -1.69 3.42
C SER A 12 0.47 -1.16 4.31
N TYR A 13 0.82 -0.64 5.49
CA TYR A 13 -0.06 0.17 6.34
C TYR A 13 0.22 1.67 6.20
N GLY A 14 1.19 2.03 5.36
CA GLY A 14 1.60 3.41 5.15
C GLY A 14 0.47 4.31 4.67
N SER A 15 0.53 5.58 5.04
CA SER A 15 -0.46 6.59 4.64
C SER A 15 0.21 7.79 4.00
N LEU A 16 -0.27 8.17 2.82
CA LEU A 16 0.15 9.40 2.16
C LEU A 16 -0.27 10.64 2.95
N LEU A 17 -1.39 10.57 3.67
CA LEU A 17 -1.84 11.67 4.53
C LEU A 17 -0.88 11.86 5.70
N THR A 18 -0.55 10.79 6.43
CA THR A 18 0.33 10.86 7.60
C THR A 18 1.79 11.17 7.22
N SER A 19 2.24 10.74 6.05
CA SER A 19 3.60 10.99 5.56
C SER A 19 3.79 12.39 4.95
N LEU A 20 2.72 13.20 4.84
CA LEU A 20 2.81 14.54 4.29
C LEU A 20 3.60 15.46 5.24
N LYS A 21 4.68 16.04 4.76
CA LYS A 21 5.57 16.94 5.52
C LYS A 21 5.65 18.31 4.88
N LEU A 22 5.65 19.36 5.71
CA LEU A 22 6.02 20.70 5.28
C LEU A 22 7.54 20.74 5.02
N LYS A 23 7.94 20.85 3.75
CA LYS A 23 9.36 20.84 3.37
C LYS A 23 10.06 22.20 3.51
N LYS A 24 9.30 23.29 3.33
CA LYS A 24 9.80 24.67 3.32
C LYS A 24 8.73 25.62 3.84
N PHE A 25 9.11 26.55 4.72
CA PHE A 25 8.18 27.43 5.44
C PHE A 25 7.34 28.30 4.50
N TYR A 26 7.94 28.82 3.43
CA TYR A 26 7.22 29.66 2.46
C TYR A 26 6.17 28.89 1.63
N LYS A 27 6.10 27.55 1.72
CA LYS A 27 5.09 26.70 1.07
C LYS A 27 3.93 26.32 2.01
N ILE A 28 3.75 27.04 3.11
CA ILE A 28 2.77 26.70 4.15
C ILE A 28 1.33 26.65 3.61
N ILE A 29 0.94 27.61 2.78
CA ILE A 29 -0.41 27.67 2.20
C ILE A 29 -0.65 26.44 1.30
N GLY A 30 0.30 26.15 0.41
CA GLY A 30 0.22 24.97 -0.46
C GLY A 30 0.22 23.65 0.31
N TYR A 31 0.90 23.61 1.46
CA TYR A 31 0.86 22.45 2.36
C TYR A 31 -0.56 22.24 2.95
N TYR A 32 -1.21 23.29 3.46
CA TYR A 32 -2.55 23.18 4.01
C TYR A 32 -3.60 22.82 2.95
N LEU A 33 -3.52 23.40 1.76
CA LEU A 33 -4.39 23.03 0.63
C LEU A 33 -4.21 21.54 0.27
N LYS A 34 -2.98 21.07 0.20
CA LYS A 34 -2.67 19.67 -0.05
C LYS A 34 -3.13 18.76 1.09
N LEU A 35 -2.93 19.16 2.34
CA LEU A 35 -3.40 18.43 3.53
C LEU A 35 -4.92 18.26 3.51
N PHE A 36 -5.66 19.33 3.20
CA PHE A 36 -7.11 19.29 3.10
C PHE A 36 -7.58 18.34 1.98
N ASN A 37 -6.95 18.42 0.79
CA ASN A 37 -7.23 17.50 -0.30
C ASN A 37 -6.93 16.04 0.06
N TYR A 38 -5.79 15.79 0.72
CA TYR A 38 -5.39 14.43 1.14
C TYR A 38 -6.28 13.87 2.23
N LYS A 39 -6.79 14.68 3.17
CA LYS A 39 -7.78 14.25 4.16
C LYS A 39 -9.08 13.73 3.52
N LYS A 40 -9.48 14.29 2.37
CA LYS A 40 -10.65 13.80 1.62
C LYS A 40 -10.38 12.45 0.94
N LYS A 41 -9.16 12.23 0.44
CA LYS A 41 -8.79 11.11 -0.43
C LYS A 41 -8.19 9.92 0.30
N PHE A 42 -7.45 10.15 1.39
CA PHE A 42 -6.66 9.13 2.08
C PHE A 42 -7.03 9.00 3.55
N ASN A 43 -6.91 7.79 4.09
CA ASN A 43 -7.01 7.54 5.52
C ASN A 43 -5.69 7.93 6.21
N PRO A 44 -5.72 8.29 7.52
CA PRO A 44 -4.51 8.38 8.33
C PRO A 44 -3.87 6.99 8.51
N PHE A 45 -2.67 6.96 9.06
CA PHE A 45 -2.03 5.72 9.50
C PHE A 45 -2.75 5.13 10.74
N PRO A 46 -2.94 3.80 10.86
CA PRO A 46 -2.63 2.79 9.85
C PRO A 46 -3.65 2.76 8.70
N ASN A 47 -3.17 2.59 7.48
CA ASN A 47 -3.99 2.49 6.29
C ASN A 47 -3.67 1.18 5.54
N PRO A 48 -4.19 0.02 5.98
CA PRO A 48 -3.90 -1.27 5.36
C PRO A 48 -4.34 -1.31 3.90
N HIS A 49 -3.39 -1.58 3.00
CA HIS A 49 -3.67 -1.73 1.58
C HIS A 49 -2.67 -2.69 0.92
N ILE A 50 -3.16 -3.45 -0.07
CA ILE A 50 -2.28 -4.20 -0.97
C ILE A 50 -1.63 -3.23 -1.96
N ARG A 51 -0.37 -3.50 -2.32
CA ARG A 51 0.32 -2.72 -3.34
C ARG A 51 -0.07 -3.21 -4.73
N THR A 52 -0.19 -2.28 -5.66
CA THR A 52 -0.59 -2.59 -7.04
C THR A 52 0.55 -3.14 -7.91
N THR A 53 1.69 -3.50 -7.31
CA THR A 53 2.84 -4.11 -8.01
C THR A 53 2.57 -5.52 -8.51
N GLY A 54 1.71 -6.28 -7.82
CA GLY A 54 1.29 -7.60 -8.23
C GLY A 54 0.19 -8.16 -7.34
N PHE A 55 -0.90 -8.61 -7.96
CA PHE A 55 -2.01 -9.26 -7.28
C PHE A 55 -2.76 -10.18 -8.23
N LEU A 56 -3.43 -11.17 -7.70
CA LEU A 56 -4.28 -12.11 -8.42
C LEU A 56 -5.72 -11.95 -7.96
N ILE A 57 -6.60 -11.59 -8.89
CA ILE A 57 -8.02 -11.34 -8.70
C ILE A 57 -8.80 -11.85 -9.93
N LYS A 58 -10.08 -12.18 -9.78
CA LYS A 58 -10.94 -12.44 -10.94
C LYS A 58 -11.09 -11.16 -11.78
N ALA A 59 -10.97 -11.30 -13.10
CA ALA A 59 -11.06 -10.17 -14.01
C ALA A 59 -12.40 -9.40 -13.88
N SER A 60 -13.51 -10.10 -13.67
CA SER A 60 -14.84 -9.50 -13.44
C SER A 60 -14.85 -8.57 -12.22
N ASP A 61 -14.22 -8.97 -11.12
CA ASP A 61 -14.19 -8.19 -9.87
C ASP A 61 -13.32 -6.95 -10.03
N TYR A 62 -12.18 -7.10 -10.71
CA TYR A 62 -11.32 -5.96 -11.03
C TYR A 62 -11.98 -4.97 -11.99
N LEU A 63 -12.63 -5.46 -13.03
CA LEU A 63 -13.38 -4.63 -13.99
C LEU A 63 -14.55 -3.91 -13.30
N SER A 64 -15.28 -4.59 -12.41
CA SER A 64 -16.31 -3.96 -11.58
C SER A 64 -15.74 -2.82 -10.74
N TYR A 65 -14.58 -3.02 -10.09
CA TYR A 65 -13.90 -1.98 -9.33
C TYR A 65 -13.47 -0.80 -10.21
N MET A 66 -13.01 -1.05 -11.43
CA MET A 66 -12.47 -0.04 -12.33
C MET A 66 -13.53 0.66 -13.19
N SER A 67 -14.78 0.21 -13.21
CA SER A 67 -15.83 0.63 -14.15
C SER A 67 -16.12 2.15 -14.13
N ASP A 68 -15.99 2.78 -12.97
CA ASP A 68 -16.25 4.22 -12.74
C ASP A 68 -14.96 5.04 -12.57
N LYS A 69 -13.79 4.46 -12.81
CA LYS A 69 -12.49 5.07 -12.52
C LYS A 69 -11.72 5.44 -13.78
N THR A 70 -11.14 6.62 -13.75
CA THR A 70 -10.23 7.08 -14.78
C THR A 70 -8.91 7.51 -14.15
N ILE A 71 -7.81 6.99 -14.65
CA ILE A 71 -6.46 7.33 -14.19
C ILE A 71 -5.86 8.35 -15.15
N LYS A 72 -5.82 9.62 -14.73
CA LYS A 72 -5.22 10.73 -15.49
C LYS A 72 -3.94 11.26 -14.87
N SER A 73 -3.71 10.94 -13.59
CA SER A 73 -2.58 11.45 -12.83
C SER A 73 -1.98 10.36 -11.93
N LYS A 74 -0.77 10.64 -11.45
CA LYS A 74 -0.13 9.80 -10.42
C LYS A 74 -0.93 9.78 -9.11
N GLU A 75 -1.63 10.86 -8.78
CA GLU A 75 -2.49 10.92 -7.60
C GLU A 75 -3.69 10.00 -7.73
N ASP A 76 -4.27 9.86 -8.92
CA ASP A 76 -5.37 8.91 -9.18
C ASP A 76 -4.88 7.46 -8.97
N ALA A 77 -3.68 7.12 -9.45
CA ALA A 77 -3.08 5.81 -9.20
C ALA A 77 -2.87 5.56 -7.70
N TRP A 78 -2.44 6.55 -6.93
CA TRP A 78 -2.34 6.45 -5.48
C TRP A 78 -3.70 6.28 -4.80
N CYS A 79 -4.76 6.92 -5.31
CA CYS A 79 -6.12 6.73 -4.80
C CYS A 79 -6.61 5.29 -5.02
N ILE A 80 -6.27 4.66 -6.16
CA ILE A 80 -6.58 3.26 -6.44
C ILE A 80 -5.84 2.33 -5.50
N GLU A 81 -4.58 2.59 -5.22
CA GLU A 81 -3.75 1.74 -4.35
C GLU A 81 -4.12 1.91 -2.87
N SER A 82 -4.11 3.14 -2.35
CA SER A 82 -4.16 3.41 -0.90
C SER A 82 -5.18 4.47 -0.48
N GLY A 83 -6.04 4.93 -1.38
CA GLY A 83 -7.11 5.89 -1.09
C GLY A 83 -8.26 5.29 -0.27
N LYS A 84 -9.17 6.15 0.21
CA LYS A 84 -10.39 5.72 0.91
C LYS A 84 -11.28 4.80 0.05
N LYS A 85 -11.25 4.98 -1.28
CA LYS A 85 -11.94 4.14 -2.26
C LYS A 85 -10.95 3.23 -3.02
N SER A 86 -9.88 2.76 -2.34
CA SER A 86 -8.87 1.88 -2.92
C SER A 86 -9.43 0.51 -3.28
N LEU A 87 -8.69 -0.24 -4.10
CA LEU A 87 -8.99 -1.63 -4.42
C LEU A 87 -9.13 -2.47 -3.14
N THR A 88 -8.24 -2.29 -2.18
CA THR A 88 -8.30 -3.00 -0.89
C THR A 88 -9.61 -2.76 -0.16
N ASN A 89 -10.03 -1.49 -0.03
CA ASN A 89 -11.28 -1.15 0.66
C ASN A 89 -12.50 -1.65 -0.11
N PHE A 90 -12.49 -1.56 -1.45
CA PHE A 90 -13.55 -2.15 -2.27
C PHE A 90 -13.69 -3.65 -2.00
N LEU A 91 -12.61 -4.40 -2.04
CA LEU A 91 -12.61 -5.84 -1.81
C LEU A 91 -13.12 -6.19 -0.40
N LYS A 92 -12.63 -5.49 0.62
CA LYS A 92 -13.09 -5.69 2.02
C LYS A 92 -14.59 -5.44 2.17
N ASN A 93 -15.10 -4.38 1.57
CA ASN A 93 -16.52 -4.04 1.62
C ASN A 93 -17.42 -5.07 0.88
N HIS A 94 -16.85 -5.84 -0.05
CA HIS A 94 -17.52 -6.93 -0.75
C HIS A 94 -17.23 -8.31 -0.12
N GLY A 95 -16.68 -8.36 1.09
CA GLY A 95 -16.46 -9.60 1.83
C GLY A 95 -15.30 -10.46 1.34
N PHE A 96 -14.38 -9.91 0.55
CA PHE A 96 -13.19 -10.64 0.12
C PHE A 96 -12.17 -10.80 1.26
N LYS A 97 -11.62 -12.00 1.36
CA LYS A 97 -10.40 -12.25 2.15
C LYS A 97 -9.18 -11.85 1.34
N ILE A 98 -8.29 -11.05 1.92
CA ILE A 98 -7.09 -10.56 1.24
C ILE A 98 -5.86 -11.13 1.92
N PHE A 99 -5.00 -11.79 1.13
CA PHE A 99 -3.77 -12.38 1.60
C PHE A 99 -2.57 -11.76 0.89
N VAL A 100 -1.46 -11.64 1.61
CA VAL A 100 -0.13 -11.46 1.01
C VAL A 100 0.55 -12.81 0.95
N VAL A 101 1.18 -13.11 -0.20
CA VAL A 101 1.96 -14.34 -0.38
C VAL A 101 3.42 -13.96 -0.60
N ASN A 102 4.32 -14.71 0.02
CA ASN A 102 5.76 -14.58 -0.16
C ASN A 102 6.31 -15.61 -1.17
N SER A 103 7.61 -15.55 -1.48
CA SER A 103 8.26 -16.47 -2.43
C SER A 103 8.26 -17.92 -2.00
N ASN A 104 8.05 -18.22 -0.72
CA ASN A 104 7.93 -19.60 -0.22
C ASN A 104 6.52 -20.17 -0.40
N GLY A 105 5.55 -19.35 -0.84
CA GLY A 105 4.14 -19.74 -0.93
C GLY A 105 3.33 -19.56 0.37
N ASP A 106 3.94 -19.00 1.43
CA ASP A 106 3.25 -18.77 2.70
C ASP A 106 2.23 -17.65 2.54
N LYS A 107 1.02 -17.84 3.11
CA LYS A 107 -0.09 -16.89 3.08
C LYS A 107 -0.20 -16.14 4.41
N PHE A 108 -0.33 -14.81 4.33
CA PHE A 108 -0.46 -13.93 5.48
C PHE A 108 -1.76 -13.12 5.38
N ALA A 109 -2.61 -13.20 6.41
CA ALA A 109 -3.79 -12.35 6.57
C ALA A 109 -3.39 -10.92 6.96
N GLU A 110 -4.34 -9.97 6.94
CA GLU A 110 -4.07 -8.54 7.08
C GLU A 110 -3.26 -8.19 8.34
N ASP A 111 -3.59 -8.78 9.47
CA ASP A 111 -2.89 -8.59 10.75
C ASP A 111 -1.44 -9.09 10.75
N LYS A 112 -1.10 -9.96 9.81
CA LYS A 112 0.21 -10.60 9.66
C LYS A 112 0.97 -10.22 8.39
N TRP A 113 0.47 -9.31 7.57
CA TRP A 113 1.12 -8.92 6.30
C TRP A 113 2.60 -8.54 6.46
N LYS A 114 2.99 -7.89 7.55
CA LYS A 114 4.38 -7.56 7.85
C LYS A 114 5.28 -8.79 7.87
N LEU A 115 4.78 -9.91 8.42
CA LEU A 115 5.55 -11.15 8.57
C LEU A 115 5.83 -11.85 7.24
N SER A 116 5.20 -11.41 6.15
CA SER A 116 5.52 -11.92 4.80
C SER A 116 6.93 -11.55 4.34
N GLU A 117 7.56 -10.54 4.93
CA GLU A 117 8.88 -10.00 4.57
C GLU A 117 9.00 -9.59 3.10
N THR A 118 7.88 -9.16 2.50
CA THR A 118 7.84 -8.81 1.07
C THR A 118 8.02 -7.32 0.81
N PHE A 119 7.88 -6.44 1.83
CA PHE A 119 7.98 -5.00 1.64
C PHE A 119 8.42 -4.25 2.90
N ASN A 120 9.49 -3.46 2.80
CA ASN A 120 10.04 -2.57 3.84
C ASN A 120 10.12 -3.22 5.24
N TYR A 121 10.48 -4.48 5.27
CA TYR A 121 10.71 -5.24 6.51
C TYR A 121 11.78 -6.30 6.28
N SER A 122 12.65 -6.52 7.29
CA SER A 122 13.79 -7.44 7.17
C SER A 122 14.65 -7.13 5.92
N ASN A 123 15.23 -8.12 5.29
CA ASN A 123 15.98 -7.98 4.03
C ASN A 123 15.11 -8.12 2.78
N GLN A 124 13.79 -8.26 2.92
CA GLN A 124 12.85 -8.47 1.82
C GLN A 124 13.20 -9.65 0.89
N GLU A 125 13.92 -10.65 1.41
CA GLU A 125 14.37 -11.82 0.66
C GLU A 125 13.21 -12.68 0.13
N LYS A 126 12.04 -12.56 0.76
CA LYS A 126 10.84 -13.30 0.38
C LYS A 126 9.94 -12.55 -0.61
N SER A 127 10.44 -11.45 -1.21
CA SER A 127 9.70 -10.72 -2.24
C SER A 127 9.60 -11.51 -3.54
N ILE A 128 8.40 -11.63 -4.10
CA ILE A 128 8.15 -12.27 -5.40
C ILE A 128 8.49 -11.30 -6.55
N ILE A 129 8.18 -10.01 -6.36
CA ILE A 129 8.40 -8.96 -7.36
C ILE A 129 9.33 -7.91 -6.77
N SER A 130 10.44 -7.66 -7.44
CA SER A 130 11.38 -6.59 -7.08
C SER A 130 11.08 -5.33 -7.89
N ASP A 131 10.43 -4.36 -7.27
CA ASP A 131 10.18 -3.04 -7.85
C ASP A 131 11.24 -1.99 -7.42
N LYS A 132 11.07 -0.76 -7.91
CA LYS A 132 11.93 0.37 -7.55
C LYS A 132 11.98 0.64 -6.03
N HIS A 133 10.89 0.44 -5.31
CA HIS A 133 10.83 0.73 -3.87
C HIS A 133 11.55 -0.34 -3.07
N ILE A 134 11.41 -1.61 -3.46
CA ILE A 134 12.12 -2.75 -2.86
C ILE A 134 13.62 -2.57 -3.04
N ARG A 135 14.09 -2.28 -4.28
CA ARG A 135 15.51 -2.05 -4.55
C ARG A 135 16.06 -0.86 -3.73
N LYS A 136 15.33 0.25 -3.71
CA LYS A 136 15.72 1.41 -2.91
C LYS A 136 15.87 1.08 -1.42
N TYR A 137 14.97 0.30 -0.85
CA TYR A 137 15.05 -0.09 0.56
C TYR A 137 16.31 -0.92 0.85
N LEU A 138 16.71 -1.80 -0.06
CA LEU A 138 17.92 -2.62 0.09
C LEU A 138 19.22 -1.80 0.06
N GLU A 139 19.21 -0.65 -0.61
CA GLU A 139 20.35 0.28 -0.69
C GLU A 139 20.50 1.19 0.56
N LEU A 140 19.47 1.24 1.42
CA LEU A 140 19.47 2.10 2.61
C LEU A 140 20.33 1.53 3.73
N ASN A 141 20.90 2.42 4.53
CA ASN A 141 21.54 2.04 5.80
C ASN A 141 20.50 1.63 6.86
N ASN A 142 20.96 1.01 7.96
CA ASN A 142 20.09 0.48 9.00
C ASN A 142 19.14 1.53 9.61
N ASN A 143 19.60 2.77 9.83
CA ASN A 143 18.76 3.82 10.42
C ASN A 143 17.65 4.27 9.46
N GLU A 144 17.97 4.35 8.18
CA GLU A 144 16.99 4.67 7.14
C GLU A 144 15.99 3.54 6.96
N ARG A 145 16.45 2.27 6.93
CA ARG A 145 15.56 1.10 6.89
C ARG A 145 14.56 1.10 8.04
N LYS A 146 14.99 1.36 9.27
CA LYS A 146 14.10 1.50 10.43
C LYS A 146 13.01 2.56 10.19
N LYS A 147 13.35 3.73 9.65
CA LYS A 147 12.37 4.78 9.31
C LYS A 147 11.36 4.30 8.24
N PHE A 148 11.84 3.61 7.21
CA PHE A 148 10.96 3.06 6.17
C PHE A 148 10.04 1.97 6.74
N THR A 149 10.57 1.07 7.57
CA THR A 149 9.81 0.04 8.28
C THR A 149 8.72 0.66 9.14
N PHE A 150 9.08 1.67 9.95
CA PHE A 150 8.13 2.39 10.79
C PHE A 150 7.04 3.08 9.98
N ASN A 151 7.39 3.79 8.90
CA ASN A 151 6.41 4.45 8.05
C ASN A 151 5.46 3.49 7.33
N THR A 152 5.91 2.24 7.10
CA THR A 152 5.15 1.21 6.42
C THR A 152 4.29 0.39 7.38
N TRP A 153 4.82 0.05 8.57
CA TRP A 153 4.21 -0.93 9.47
C TRP A 153 3.90 -0.40 10.87
N GLY A 154 4.39 0.78 11.26
CA GLY A 154 4.21 1.37 12.58
C GLY A 154 5.08 0.74 13.69
N VAL A 155 6.05 -0.07 13.32
CA VAL A 155 6.97 -0.77 14.24
C VAL A 155 8.41 -0.68 13.72
N TYR A 156 9.37 -0.90 14.59
CA TYR A 156 10.81 -0.93 14.28
C TYR A 156 11.29 -2.37 14.09
#